data_d51b2aca5ba0f744a719c439f4b28f87
#
_entry.id   d51b2aca5ba0f744a719c439f4b28f87
#
_cell.length_a   1.000
_cell.length_b   1.000
_cell.length_c   1.000
_cell.angle_alpha   90.00
_cell.angle_beta   90.00
_cell.angle_gamma   90.00
#
_symmetry.space_group_name_H-M   'P 1'
#
loop_
_entity.id
_entity.type
_entity.pdbx_description
1 polymer ?
#
loop_
_entity_poly.entity_id
_entity_poly.type
_entity_poly.pdbx_seq_one_letter_code
_entity_poly.pdbx_strand_id
1 'polypeptide(L)'
;GGPLLNPLQALAEICASLHDSDGGVNVPGFYDSVQDPEDWERDELKKMPLTEDQYAEFLGIEHFYPPKGFSPLESLRFAPTLEFNGMGGGYQGEGSKTVIPSEAFVKITCRLVPNQTADEITSLVKEVIERRCPSQVRVEVKVTGGGDPYVVIPPGKPGADLDSPALLKKAFAAAENRIEEAFGTHPIYPNNH
;
A
#
# COMPACT_ATOMS: atom_id res chain seq x y z
N GLY A 1 15.59 -15.76 26.02
CA GLY A 1 15.60 -15.42 27.38
C GLY A 1 16.96 -15.13 27.99
N GLY A 2 16.91 -14.76 29.22
CA GLY A 2 18.08 -14.37 29.98
C GLY A 2 18.71 -13.08 29.43
N PRO A 3 20.02 -13.06 29.26
CA PRO A 3 20.74 -11.84 28.86
C PRO A 3 20.65 -11.52 27.35
N LEU A 4 19.99 -12.36 26.56
CA LEU A 4 19.95 -12.19 25.11
C LEU A 4 18.58 -11.69 24.65
N LEU A 5 18.55 -10.66 23.81
CA LEU A 5 17.34 -10.22 23.12
C LEU A 5 16.98 -11.24 22.05
N ASN A 6 15.73 -11.71 22.09
CA ASN A 6 15.23 -12.66 21.07
C ASN A 6 15.02 -11.92 19.75
N PRO A 7 15.62 -12.38 18.63
CA PRO A 7 15.40 -11.78 17.32
C PRO A 7 13.93 -11.69 16.88
N LEU A 8 13.09 -12.64 17.24
CA LEU A 8 11.64 -12.57 16.97
C LEU A 8 10.97 -11.42 17.72
N GLN A 9 11.36 -11.18 18.98
CA GLN A 9 10.85 -10.07 19.75
C GLN A 9 11.30 -8.74 19.12
N ALA A 10 12.60 -8.59 18.84
CA ALA A 10 13.12 -7.40 18.18
C ALA A 10 12.42 -7.13 16.84
N LEU A 11 12.20 -8.18 16.03
CA LEU A 11 11.49 -8.06 14.76
C LEU A 11 10.04 -7.61 14.96
N ALA A 12 9.33 -8.19 15.93
CA ALA A 12 7.95 -7.81 16.22
C ALA A 12 7.83 -6.34 16.67
N GLU A 13 8.76 -5.87 17.50
CA GLU A 13 8.82 -4.47 17.93
C GLU A 13 9.10 -3.51 16.76
N ILE A 14 10.03 -3.86 15.87
CA ILE A 14 10.29 -3.08 14.66
C ILE A 14 9.03 -3.03 13.78
N CYS A 15 8.44 -4.19 13.47
CA CYS A 15 7.22 -4.25 12.64
C CYS A 15 6.07 -3.43 13.25
N ALA A 16 5.78 -3.62 14.53
CA ALA A 16 4.73 -2.86 15.20
C ALA A 16 4.97 -1.35 15.16
N SER A 17 6.23 -0.92 15.15
CA SER A 17 6.58 0.49 15.09
C SER A 17 6.36 1.14 13.73
N LEU A 18 6.28 0.34 12.64
CA LEU A 18 6.11 0.86 11.27
C LEU A 18 4.69 1.32 10.95
N HIS A 19 3.74 1.06 11.84
CA HIS A 19 2.37 1.56 11.74
C HIS A 19 2.02 2.38 12.97
N ASP A 20 1.09 3.30 12.82
CA ASP A 20 0.50 4.05 13.93
C ASP A 20 -0.84 3.45 14.36
N SER A 21 -1.44 4.04 15.42
CA SER A 21 -2.73 3.60 15.95
C SER A 21 -3.91 3.92 15.05
N ASP A 22 -3.74 4.78 14.06
CA ASP A 22 -4.79 5.26 13.16
C ASP A 22 -4.75 4.54 11.79
N GLY A 23 -3.98 3.44 11.68
CA GLY A 23 -3.86 2.63 10.47
C GLY A 23 -2.87 3.18 9.44
N GLY A 24 -2.19 4.26 9.75
CA GLY A 24 -1.20 4.88 8.88
C GLY A 24 0.18 4.23 8.97
N VAL A 25 1.01 4.46 7.96
CA VAL A 25 2.42 4.07 7.95
C VAL A 25 3.22 5.08 8.77
N ASN A 26 3.83 4.61 9.86
CA ASN A 26 4.63 5.43 10.78
C ASN A 26 6.10 5.50 10.34
N VAL A 27 6.32 5.93 9.11
CA VAL A 27 7.64 6.21 8.53
C VAL A 27 7.70 7.69 8.17
N PRO A 28 8.54 8.50 8.82
CA PRO A 28 8.67 9.92 8.49
C PRO A 28 8.96 10.13 7.01
N GLY A 29 8.25 11.05 6.37
CA GLY A 29 8.36 11.32 4.94
C GLY A 29 7.53 10.42 4.03
N PHE A 30 6.94 9.34 4.55
CA PHE A 30 6.20 8.37 3.73
C PHE A 30 5.01 8.98 2.97
N TYR A 31 4.39 10.01 3.52
CA TYR A 31 3.23 10.69 2.94
C TYR A 31 3.55 12.07 2.34
N ASP A 32 4.81 12.54 2.38
CA ASP A 32 5.16 13.94 2.03
C ASP A 32 4.81 14.29 0.57
N SER A 33 4.90 13.33 -0.34
CA SER A 33 4.58 13.51 -1.76
C SER A 33 3.15 13.05 -2.13
N VAL A 34 2.41 12.48 -1.18
CA VAL A 34 1.03 12.01 -1.41
C VAL A 34 0.10 13.21 -1.58
N GLN A 35 -0.67 13.20 -2.66
CA GLN A 35 -1.66 14.22 -2.93
C GLN A 35 -3.06 13.76 -2.57
N ASP A 36 -3.87 14.69 -2.09
CA ASP A 36 -5.30 14.43 -1.94
C ASP A 36 -5.94 14.18 -3.31
N PRO A 37 -6.88 13.24 -3.40
CA PRO A 37 -7.64 13.02 -4.62
C PRO A 37 -8.35 14.31 -5.09
N GLU A 38 -8.30 14.55 -6.38
CA GLU A 38 -9.06 15.62 -7.02
C GLU A 38 -10.57 15.37 -6.91
N ASP A 39 -11.38 16.42 -6.96
CA ASP A 39 -12.84 16.31 -6.85
C ASP A 39 -13.44 15.37 -7.92
N TRP A 40 -12.92 15.42 -9.14
CA TRP A 40 -13.39 14.53 -10.20
C TRP A 40 -13.06 13.05 -9.94
N GLU A 41 -11.95 12.74 -9.27
CA GLU A 41 -11.57 11.38 -8.89
C GLU A 41 -12.52 10.83 -7.82
N ARG A 42 -12.85 11.65 -6.83
CA ARG A 42 -13.87 11.31 -5.82
C ARG A 42 -15.25 11.13 -6.45
N ASP A 43 -15.61 11.94 -7.44
CA ASP A 43 -16.87 11.82 -8.14
C ASP A 43 -16.94 10.56 -9.01
N GLU A 44 -15.84 10.15 -9.64
CA GLU A 44 -15.78 8.85 -10.34
C GLU A 44 -15.93 7.68 -9.35
N LEU A 45 -15.31 7.79 -8.17
CA LEU A 45 -15.41 6.75 -7.14
C LEU A 45 -16.86 6.57 -6.66
N LYS A 46 -17.63 7.65 -6.51
CA LYS A 46 -19.05 7.61 -6.13
C LYS A 46 -19.94 6.93 -7.17
N LYS A 47 -19.51 6.85 -8.44
CA LYS A 47 -20.26 6.17 -9.51
C LYS A 47 -20.02 4.65 -9.53
N MET A 48 -19.10 4.15 -8.69
CA MET A 48 -18.88 2.72 -8.58
C MET A 48 -20.16 2.00 -8.14
N PRO A 49 -20.53 0.90 -8.77
CA PRO A 49 -21.70 0.10 -8.38
C PRO A 49 -21.37 -0.79 -7.15
N LEU A 50 -20.48 -0.35 -6.29
CA LEU A 50 -20.02 -1.07 -5.10
C LEU A 50 -20.03 -0.11 -3.92
N THR A 51 -20.87 -0.39 -2.93
CA THR A 51 -20.84 0.33 -1.66
C THR A 51 -19.82 -0.29 -0.70
N GLU A 52 -19.43 0.46 0.32
CA GLU A 52 -18.54 -0.07 1.37
C GLU A 52 -19.13 -1.27 2.09
N ASP A 53 -20.43 -1.26 2.36
CA ASP A 53 -21.13 -2.40 2.98
C ASP A 53 -21.07 -3.65 2.10
N GLN A 54 -21.33 -3.50 0.80
CA GLN A 54 -21.21 -4.62 -0.15
C GLN A 54 -19.78 -5.13 -0.25
N TYR A 55 -18.81 -4.22 -0.16
CA TYR A 55 -17.39 -4.59 -0.18
C TYR A 55 -16.99 -5.32 1.11
N ALA A 56 -17.45 -4.86 2.27
CA ALA A 56 -17.23 -5.54 3.55
C ALA A 56 -17.86 -6.95 3.55
N GLU A 57 -19.09 -7.09 3.05
CA GLU A 57 -19.76 -8.38 2.91
C GLU A 57 -19.00 -9.32 1.97
N PHE A 58 -18.53 -8.83 0.81
CA PHE A 58 -17.74 -9.60 -0.13
C PHE A 58 -16.42 -10.11 0.48
N LEU A 59 -15.76 -9.28 1.30
CA LEU A 59 -14.52 -9.64 2.00
C LEU A 59 -14.76 -10.50 3.27
N GLY A 60 -15.99 -10.55 3.78
CA GLY A 60 -16.32 -11.25 5.01
C GLY A 60 -15.76 -10.56 6.28
N ILE A 61 -15.66 -9.22 6.26
CA ILE A 61 -15.15 -8.43 7.39
C ILE A 61 -16.26 -7.56 7.98
N GLU A 62 -16.17 -7.27 9.28
CA GLU A 62 -17.11 -6.40 9.98
C GLU A 62 -16.68 -4.92 9.92
N HIS A 63 -15.37 -4.66 9.92
CA HIS A 63 -14.81 -3.31 9.97
C HIS A 63 -13.61 -3.19 9.05
N PHE A 64 -13.55 -2.06 8.35
CA PHE A 64 -12.37 -1.61 7.63
C PHE A 64 -11.38 -0.91 8.59
N TYR A 65 -10.13 -0.83 8.16
CA TYR A 65 -9.07 -0.12 8.88
C TYR A 65 -8.25 0.75 7.92
N PRO A 66 -8.88 1.74 7.27
CA PRO A 66 -8.16 2.62 6.35
C PRO A 66 -7.27 3.60 7.12
N PRO A 67 -6.21 4.13 6.48
CA PRO A 67 -5.45 5.24 7.04
C PRO A 67 -6.35 6.45 7.29
N LYS A 68 -6.03 7.22 8.33
CA LYS A 68 -6.77 8.42 8.67
C LYS A 68 -6.87 9.40 7.50
N GLY A 69 -8.07 9.88 7.23
CA GLY A 69 -8.37 10.83 6.16
C GLY A 69 -8.87 10.21 4.86
N PHE A 70 -8.88 8.88 4.77
CA PHE A 70 -9.42 8.14 3.62
C PHE A 70 -10.62 7.30 4.03
N SER A 71 -11.63 7.23 3.17
CA SER A 71 -12.63 6.19 3.27
C SER A 71 -12.05 4.83 2.82
N PRO A 72 -12.68 3.69 3.16
CA PRO A 72 -12.24 2.39 2.71
C PRO A 72 -12.03 2.29 1.19
N LEU A 73 -12.95 2.82 0.39
CA LEU A 73 -12.81 2.79 -1.07
C LEU A 73 -11.79 3.79 -1.61
N GLU A 74 -11.64 4.95 -0.98
CA GLU A 74 -10.57 5.90 -1.32
C GLU A 74 -9.19 5.31 -1.03
N SER A 75 -9.03 4.62 0.11
CA SER A 75 -7.75 4.04 0.51
C SER A 75 -7.20 3.02 -0.49
N LEU A 76 -8.09 2.29 -1.18
CA LEU A 76 -7.70 1.34 -2.23
C LEU A 76 -6.99 1.99 -3.43
N ARG A 77 -7.17 3.30 -3.62
CA ARG A 77 -6.69 4.00 -4.82
C ARG A 77 -5.69 5.10 -4.54
N PHE A 78 -5.84 5.77 -3.40
CA PHE A 78 -5.16 7.03 -3.14
C PHE A 78 -4.24 6.98 -1.92
N ALA A 79 -4.33 5.92 -1.10
CA ALA A 79 -3.45 5.75 0.04
C ALA A 79 -2.31 4.77 -0.26
N PRO A 80 -1.04 5.18 -0.03
CA PRO A 80 0.06 4.24 -0.08
C PRO A 80 0.01 3.30 1.13
N THR A 81 0.52 2.08 0.95
CA THR A 81 0.53 1.07 2.03
C THR A 81 1.91 0.50 2.26
N LEU A 82 2.13 -0.01 3.48
CA LEU A 82 3.26 -0.85 3.85
C LEU A 82 2.70 -2.13 4.49
N GLU A 83 2.97 -3.28 3.86
CA GLU A 83 2.37 -4.54 4.27
C GLU A 83 3.41 -5.60 4.60
N PHE A 84 3.12 -6.42 5.60
CA PHE A 84 3.92 -7.59 5.97
C PHE A 84 3.40 -8.84 5.27
N ASN A 85 4.05 -9.25 4.19
CA ASN A 85 3.61 -10.37 3.35
C ASN A 85 4.13 -11.73 3.83
N GLY A 86 5.00 -11.74 4.82
CA GLY A 86 5.51 -12.96 5.42
C GLY A 86 6.48 -12.65 6.55
N MET A 87 6.43 -13.46 7.59
CA MET A 87 7.30 -13.32 8.75
C MET A 87 7.72 -14.72 9.19
N GLY A 88 8.97 -14.89 9.61
CA GLY A 88 9.47 -16.17 10.06
C GLY A 88 10.64 -16.07 11.01
N GLY A 89 10.92 -17.21 11.64
CA GLY A 89 12.00 -17.38 12.61
C GLY A 89 11.61 -18.36 13.69
N GLY A 90 12.59 -18.85 14.44
CA GLY A 90 12.36 -19.82 15.49
C GLY A 90 11.87 -21.18 15.00
N TYR A 91 11.32 -21.97 15.92
CA TYR A 91 10.78 -23.29 15.62
C TYR A 91 9.36 -23.16 15.07
N GLN A 92 9.12 -23.76 13.91
CA GLN A 92 7.82 -23.71 13.21
C GLN A 92 7.22 -25.12 13.00
N GLY A 93 7.83 -26.16 13.58
CA GLY A 93 7.30 -27.52 13.52
C GLY A 93 6.19 -27.76 14.55
N GLU A 94 5.64 -28.97 14.57
CA GLU A 94 4.64 -29.39 15.53
C GLU A 94 5.22 -29.42 16.96
N GLY A 95 4.40 -28.97 17.94
CA GLY A 95 4.78 -28.88 19.34
C GLY A 95 5.59 -27.61 19.65
N SER A 96 6.42 -27.66 20.69
CA SER A 96 7.22 -26.51 21.14
C SER A 96 8.68 -26.88 21.35
N LYS A 97 9.59 -25.93 21.14
CA LYS A 97 11.00 -26.02 21.54
C LYS A 97 11.40 -24.81 22.35
N THR A 98 12.03 -25.03 23.48
CA THR A 98 12.59 -23.97 24.34
C THR A 98 13.94 -23.53 23.76
N VAL A 99 13.92 -22.75 22.67
CA VAL A 99 15.11 -22.25 21.98
C VAL A 99 14.91 -20.81 21.56
N ILE A 100 15.97 -20.00 21.67
CA ILE A 100 16.04 -18.67 21.07
C ILE A 100 16.60 -18.85 19.68
N PRO A 101 15.92 -18.38 18.61
CA PRO A 101 16.46 -18.43 17.26
C PRO A 101 17.67 -17.53 17.11
N SER A 102 18.56 -17.84 16.18
CA SER A 102 19.68 -16.98 15.79
C SER A 102 19.25 -15.83 14.87
N GLU A 103 18.14 -15.99 14.16
CA GLU A 103 17.62 -15.02 13.18
C GLU A 103 16.10 -15.03 13.10
N ALA A 104 15.57 -13.92 12.63
CA ALA A 104 14.16 -13.78 12.24
C ALA A 104 14.10 -12.85 11.00
N PHE A 105 13.04 -12.97 10.20
CA PHE A 105 12.87 -12.15 9.01
C PHE A 105 11.43 -11.73 8.80
N VAL A 106 11.24 -10.64 8.08
CA VAL A 106 9.96 -10.17 7.56
C VAL A 106 10.11 -9.80 6.09
N LYS A 107 9.09 -10.06 5.31
CA LYS A 107 8.94 -9.58 3.93
C LYS A 107 7.98 -8.40 3.94
N ILE A 108 8.44 -7.29 3.42
CA ILE A 108 7.68 -6.03 3.39
C ILE A 108 7.45 -5.65 1.93
N THR A 109 6.24 -5.22 1.61
CA THR A 109 5.92 -4.55 0.35
C THR A 109 5.26 -3.21 0.63
N CYS A 110 5.56 -2.21 -0.19
CA CYS A 110 4.88 -0.94 -0.22
C CYS A 110 4.11 -0.81 -1.54
N ARG A 111 2.84 -0.43 -1.45
CA ARG A 111 2.09 0.05 -2.62
C ARG A 111 2.21 1.56 -2.63
N LEU A 112 2.64 2.07 -3.77
CA LEU A 112 2.92 3.50 -3.93
C LEU A 112 1.78 4.18 -4.66
N VAL A 113 1.62 5.47 -4.41
CA VAL A 113 0.69 6.34 -5.12
C VAL A 113 1.46 7.37 -5.96
N PRO A 114 0.81 8.04 -6.92
CA PRO A 114 1.46 9.06 -7.74
C PRO A 114 2.29 10.05 -6.93
N ASN A 115 3.40 10.49 -7.51
CA ASN A 115 4.42 11.38 -6.94
C ASN A 115 5.34 10.75 -5.88
N GLN A 116 5.13 9.51 -5.47
CA GLN A 116 6.13 8.73 -4.76
C GLN A 116 7.07 8.05 -5.75
N THR A 117 8.30 7.79 -5.35
CA THR A 117 9.23 6.94 -6.10
C THR A 117 9.66 5.73 -5.28
N ALA A 118 9.92 4.62 -5.97
CA ALA A 118 10.34 3.38 -5.31
C ALA A 118 11.66 3.56 -4.55
N ASP A 119 12.59 4.32 -5.10
CA ASP A 119 13.90 4.57 -4.48
C ASP A 119 13.77 5.42 -3.22
N GLU A 120 12.96 6.49 -3.25
CA GLU A 120 12.71 7.34 -2.09
C GLU A 120 12.07 6.55 -0.94
N ILE A 121 10.94 5.88 -1.21
CA ILE A 121 10.22 5.13 -0.19
C ILE A 121 11.06 3.98 0.37
N THR A 122 11.79 3.28 -0.48
CA THR A 122 12.74 2.23 -0.03
C THR A 122 13.80 2.79 0.91
N SER A 123 14.34 3.96 0.59
CA SER A 123 15.36 4.62 1.42
C SER A 123 14.79 5.02 2.79
N LEU A 124 13.60 5.62 2.83
CA LEU A 124 12.92 6.03 4.06
C LEU A 124 12.61 4.83 4.97
N VAL A 125 12.03 3.77 4.40
CA VAL A 125 11.70 2.55 5.16
C VAL A 125 12.96 1.88 5.71
N LYS A 126 14.00 1.76 4.89
CA LYS A 126 15.28 1.18 5.30
C LYS A 126 15.90 1.98 6.46
N GLU A 127 16.01 3.30 6.32
CA GLU A 127 16.55 4.18 7.37
C GLU A 127 15.79 4.02 8.69
N VAL A 128 14.46 3.98 8.63
CA VAL A 128 13.63 3.84 9.83
C VAL A 128 13.83 2.47 10.49
N ILE A 129 13.90 1.40 9.72
CA ILE A 129 14.17 0.04 10.24
C ILE A 129 15.54 0.01 10.91
N GLU A 130 16.58 0.53 10.26
CA GLU A 130 17.95 0.56 10.80
C GLU A 130 18.03 1.41 12.08
N ARG A 131 17.39 2.56 12.11
CA ARG A 131 17.33 3.46 13.27
C ARG A 131 16.56 2.87 14.47
N ARG A 132 15.48 2.12 14.20
CA ARG A 132 14.64 1.49 15.23
C ARG A 132 15.15 0.12 15.68
N CYS A 133 16.17 -0.40 15.02
CA CYS A 133 16.75 -1.68 15.39
C CYS A 133 17.45 -1.56 16.76
N PRO A 134 17.09 -2.42 17.75
CA PRO A 134 17.78 -2.46 19.01
C PRO A 134 19.28 -2.81 18.85
N SER A 135 20.15 -2.14 19.61
CA SER A 135 21.60 -2.33 19.52
C SER A 135 22.09 -3.76 19.85
N GLN A 136 21.24 -4.57 20.49
CA GLN A 136 21.52 -5.96 20.85
C GLN A 136 21.38 -6.96 19.72
N VAL A 137 20.80 -6.53 18.59
CA VAL A 137 20.64 -7.34 17.37
C VAL A 137 21.18 -6.57 16.17
N ARG A 138 21.42 -7.28 15.09
CA ARG A 138 21.81 -6.68 13.81
C ARG A 138 20.68 -6.87 12.81
N VAL A 139 20.33 -5.81 12.09
CA VAL A 139 19.38 -5.86 10.97
C VAL A 139 20.13 -5.79 9.63
N GLU A 140 19.63 -6.50 8.65
CA GLU A 140 20.02 -6.40 7.25
C GLU A 140 18.77 -6.19 6.41
N VAL A 141 18.71 -5.10 5.64
CA VAL A 141 17.61 -4.81 4.75
C VAL A 141 18.02 -5.09 3.31
N LYS A 142 17.36 -6.06 2.68
CA LYS A 142 17.58 -6.43 1.28
C LYS A 142 16.46 -5.92 0.42
N VAL A 143 16.78 -5.05 -0.52
CA VAL A 143 15.83 -4.54 -1.52
C VAL A 143 15.80 -5.51 -2.69
N THR A 144 14.61 -6.01 -3.05
CA THR A 144 14.44 -7.02 -4.11
C THR A 144 13.93 -6.42 -5.42
N GLY A 145 13.47 -5.19 -5.41
CA GLY A 145 13.01 -4.47 -6.59
C GLY A 145 11.88 -3.50 -6.24
N GLY A 146 11.53 -2.68 -7.21
CA GLY A 146 10.44 -1.71 -7.12
C GLY A 146 10.17 -1.09 -8.48
N GLY A 147 9.03 -0.43 -8.61
CA GLY A 147 8.64 0.36 -9.77
C GLY A 147 7.86 1.57 -9.31
N ASP A 148 8.02 2.65 -10.06
CA ASP A 148 7.29 3.88 -9.77
C ASP A 148 5.84 3.76 -10.20
N PRO A 149 4.90 4.35 -9.45
CA PRO A 149 3.50 4.40 -9.83
C PRO A 149 3.30 5.31 -11.04
N TYR A 150 2.22 5.08 -11.77
CA TYR A 150 1.79 5.97 -12.83
C TYR A 150 0.29 6.24 -12.74
N VAL A 151 -0.13 7.38 -13.29
CA VAL A 151 -1.54 7.76 -13.38
C VAL A 151 -1.96 7.78 -14.83
N VAL A 152 -3.12 7.21 -15.12
CA VAL A 152 -3.80 7.39 -16.39
C VAL A 152 -4.96 8.35 -16.18
N ILE A 153 -4.82 9.58 -16.66
CA ILE A 153 -5.86 10.60 -16.56
C ILE A 153 -6.70 10.55 -17.85
N PRO A 154 -8.02 10.34 -17.76
CA PRO A 154 -8.88 10.32 -18.92
C PRO A 154 -8.88 11.64 -19.69
N PRO A 155 -9.02 11.63 -21.02
CA PRO A 155 -9.13 12.85 -21.79
C PRO A 155 -10.27 13.74 -21.30
N GLY A 156 -9.99 15.04 -21.15
CA GLY A 156 -10.97 16.02 -20.70
C GLY A 156 -11.08 16.19 -19.18
N LYS A 157 -10.32 15.42 -18.40
CA LYS A 157 -10.20 15.62 -16.95
C LYS A 157 -9.03 16.57 -16.65
N PRO A 158 -9.05 17.31 -15.53
CA PRO A 158 -7.92 18.13 -15.09
C PRO A 158 -6.63 17.30 -15.02
N GLY A 159 -5.53 17.84 -15.49
CA GLY A 159 -4.24 17.13 -15.53
C GLY A 159 -4.07 16.17 -16.71
N ALA A 160 -5.10 15.92 -17.52
CA ALA A 160 -4.94 15.19 -18.76
C ALA A 160 -4.00 15.97 -19.71
N ASP A 161 -3.03 15.25 -20.29
CA ASP A 161 -2.17 15.83 -21.29
C ASP A 161 -3.01 16.31 -22.49
N LEU A 162 -3.00 17.62 -22.73
CA LEU A 162 -3.76 18.22 -23.83
C LEU A 162 -3.28 17.75 -25.21
N ASP A 163 -2.03 17.29 -25.28
CA ASP A 163 -1.39 16.76 -26.49
C ASP A 163 -1.60 15.24 -26.67
N SER A 164 -2.46 14.64 -25.88
CA SER A 164 -2.78 13.22 -26.03
C SER A 164 -3.18 12.90 -27.47
N PRO A 165 -2.53 11.95 -28.15
CA PRO A 165 -2.83 11.62 -29.54
C PRO A 165 -4.32 11.36 -29.77
N ALA A 166 -4.85 11.84 -30.90
CA ALA A 166 -6.26 11.63 -31.24
C ALA A 166 -6.69 10.14 -31.21
N LEU A 167 -5.72 9.25 -31.46
CA LEU A 167 -5.92 7.80 -31.34
C LEU A 167 -6.17 7.36 -29.89
N LEU A 168 -5.43 7.92 -28.95
CA LEU A 168 -5.59 7.62 -27.52
C LEU A 168 -6.96 8.10 -27.01
N LYS A 169 -7.39 9.30 -27.39
CA LYS A 169 -8.75 9.80 -27.07
C LYS A 169 -9.85 8.89 -27.62
N LYS A 170 -9.69 8.40 -28.84
CA LYS A 170 -10.62 7.43 -29.45
C LYS A 170 -10.61 6.07 -28.73
N ALA A 171 -9.42 5.61 -28.32
CA ALA A 171 -9.30 4.36 -27.56
C ALA A 171 -9.99 4.43 -26.20
N PHE A 172 -9.81 5.53 -25.47
CA PHE A 172 -10.54 5.76 -24.20
C PHE A 172 -12.05 5.76 -24.42
N ALA A 173 -12.55 6.55 -25.36
CA ALA A 173 -13.99 6.62 -25.65
C ALA A 173 -14.58 5.25 -26.07
N ALA A 174 -13.84 4.47 -26.85
CA ALA A 174 -14.26 3.14 -27.24
C ALA A 174 -14.29 2.17 -26.04
N ALA A 175 -13.32 2.25 -25.15
CA ALA A 175 -13.27 1.44 -23.94
C ALA A 175 -14.42 1.80 -22.98
N GLU A 176 -14.66 3.08 -22.74
CA GLU A 176 -15.77 3.58 -21.93
C GLU A 176 -17.11 3.03 -22.43
N ASN A 177 -17.41 3.23 -23.72
CA ASN A 177 -18.64 2.75 -24.31
C ASN A 177 -18.81 1.23 -24.18
N ARG A 178 -17.73 0.46 -24.36
CA ARG A 178 -17.76 -1.00 -24.24
C ARG A 178 -18.01 -1.48 -22.82
N ILE A 179 -17.43 -0.84 -21.85
CA ILE A 179 -17.64 -1.16 -20.42
C ILE A 179 -19.08 -0.83 -20.04
N GLU A 180 -19.58 0.34 -20.46
CA GLU A 180 -20.94 0.75 -20.20
C GLU A 180 -21.98 -0.18 -20.86
N GLU A 181 -21.77 -0.57 -22.11
CA GLU A 181 -22.60 -1.55 -22.80
C GLU A 181 -22.60 -2.93 -22.15
N ALA A 182 -21.42 -3.41 -21.70
CA ALA A 182 -21.27 -4.76 -21.17
C ALA A 182 -21.73 -4.91 -19.73
N PHE A 183 -21.55 -3.89 -18.92
CA PHE A 183 -21.72 -3.95 -17.46
C PHE A 183 -22.73 -2.94 -16.92
N GLY A 184 -23.22 -2.02 -17.72
CA GLY A 184 -24.13 -0.95 -17.29
C GLY A 184 -23.52 0.01 -16.26
N THR A 185 -22.20 0.08 -16.20
CA THR A 185 -21.47 0.89 -15.26
C THR A 185 -20.46 1.79 -15.95
N HIS A 186 -20.12 2.89 -15.30
CA HIS A 186 -19.07 3.77 -15.77
C HIS A 186 -17.68 3.14 -15.52
N PRO A 187 -16.73 3.24 -16.46
CA PRO A 187 -15.40 2.69 -16.27
C PRO A 187 -14.66 3.43 -15.15
N ILE A 188 -13.96 2.66 -14.33
CA ILE A 188 -13.08 3.17 -13.30
C ILE A 188 -11.66 3.09 -13.86
N TYR A 189 -11.01 4.23 -13.99
CA TYR A 189 -9.65 4.27 -14.45
C TYR A 189 -8.71 3.79 -13.34
N PRO A 190 -7.87 2.80 -13.63
CA PRO A 190 -6.92 2.32 -12.63
C PRO A 190 -5.88 3.39 -12.36
N ASN A 191 -5.75 3.76 -11.09
CA ASN A 191 -4.48 4.27 -10.62
C ASN A 191 -3.58 3.06 -10.46
N ASN A 192 -2.38 3.12 -10.96
CA ASN A 192 -1.49 1.96 -10.87
C ASN A 192 -0.99 1.80 -9.44
N HIS A 193 -1.17 0.59 -8.96
CA HIS A 193 -0.62 0.15 -7.68
C HIS A 193 0.53 -0.80 -7.90
#